data_b9d51daf79d3f59a1dc623b36ac34fda
#
_entry.id   b9d51daf79d3f59a1dc623b36ac34fda
#
_cell.length_a   1.000
_cell.length_b   1.000
_cell.length_c   1.000
_cell.angle_alpha   90.00
_cell.angle_beta   90.00
_cell.angle_gamma   90.00
#
_symmetry.space_group_name_H-M   'P 1'
#
loop_
_entity.id
_entity.type
_entity.pdbx_description
1 polymer ?
#
loop_
_entity_poly.entity_id
_entity_poly.type
_entity_poly.pdbx_seq_one_letter_code
_entity_poly.pdbx_strand_id
1 'polypeptide(L)'
;MTGEEPTPEQTAPPALSRRGLFGLAAGVGAAGLALGAGAGSAAGVAIGRSRAAEEAASVYPFTGRHQAGITTPMQDHLHFAAFDMMAGTSREDLQSLLQDWSYAAARMTQGLDVSATGAVGGSPEAPPDDTGEALGLPASGLTITFGVGPTLFTTDDGTDRYGLASRRPAGLAKLPAFLGDDLDPAVSGGDLCIQACADDPQVAVHAIRNLSRIAFGRARLRWSQLGFGKTSKTSAAQATPRNLFGFKDGTANILSDDTEALADHVWVASADEPAWLAGGSYLVARKVAMLIETWDRVR
;
A
#
# COMPACT_ATOMS: atom_id res chain seq x y z
N MET A 1 -67.20 52.60 -8.19
CA MET A 1 -66.51 51.97 -9.35
C MET A 1 -65.05 51.88 -8.97
N THR A 2 -64.68 50.80 -8.38
CA THR A 2 -63.31 50.49 -7.97
C THR A 2 -62.85 49.33 -8.87
N GLY A 3 -61.91 49.66 -9.76
CA GLY A 3 -61.31 48.71 -10.66
C GLY A 3 -60.24 47.89 -9.92
N GLU A 4 -60.43 46.60 -9.96
CA GLU A 4 -59.47 45.60 -9.44
C GLU A 4 -58.52 45.24 -10.57
N GLU A 5 -57.22 45.56 -10.40
CA GLU A 5 -56.13 45.11 -11.28
C GLU A 5 -55.84 43.62 -11.05
N PRO A 6 -55.63 42.77 -12.07
CA PRO A 6 -55.26 41.38 -11.89
C PRO A 6 -53.78 41.25 -11.54
N THR A 7 -53.52 40.46 -10.48
CA THR A 7 -52.19 40.03 -10.02
C THR A 7 -51.50 39.13 -11.08
N PRO A 8 -50.24 39.27 -11.40
CA PRO A 8 -49.53 38.38 -12.34
C PRO A 8 -49.28 37.04 -11.73
N GLU A 9 -49.67 35.99 -12.46
CA GLU A 9 -49.47 34.60 -12.18
C GLU A 9 -47.96 34.22 -12.21
N GLN A 10 -47.41 33.82 -11.06
CA GLN A 10 -46.02 33.36 -10.97
C GLN A 10 -45.95 31.94 -11.55
N THR A 11 -45.42 31.82 -12.77
CA THR A 11 -45.05 30.53 -13.37
C THR A 11 -43.85 29.93 -12.65
N ALA A 12 -44.01 28.80 -12.03
CA ALA A 12 -42.96 27.99 -11.40
C ALA A 12 -41.92 27.57 -12.46
N PRO A 13 -40.62 27.61 -12.15
CA PRO A 13 -39.58 27.17 -13.10
C PRO A 13 -39.71 25.68 -13.41
N PRO A 14 -39.43 25.22 -14.66
CA PRO A 14 -39.55 23.84 -15.05
C PRO A 14 -38.53 22.96 -14.29
N ALA A 15 -39.03 21.86 -13.72
CA ALA A 15 -38.23 20.86 -13.04
C ALA A 15 -37.25 20.20 -14.03
N LEU A 16 -35.95 20.37 -13.78
CA LEU A 16 -34.89 19.74 -14.56
C LEU A 16 -34.90 18.22 -14.38
N SER A 17 -35.12 17.49 -15.44
CA SER A 17 -35.01 16.02 -15.44
C SER A 17 -33.53 15.59 -15.35
N ARG A 18 -33.26 14.38 -14.79
CA ARG A 18 -31.90 13.82 -14.72
C ARG A 18 -31.19 13.76 -16.09
N ARG A 19 -31.92 13.57 -17.17
CA ARG A 19 -31.40 13.61 -18.55
C ARG A 19 -31.03 15.03 -18.98
N GLY A 20 -31.78 16.06 -18.56
CA GLY A 20 -31.46 17.46 -18.83
C GLY A 20 -30.20 17.93 -18.11
N LEU A 21 -29.93 17.41 -16.89
CA LEU A 21 -28.71 17.73 -16.15
C LEU A 21 -27.44 17.19 -16.84
N PHE A 22 -27.49 15.99 -17.37
CA PHE A 22 -26.36 15.42 -18.14
C PHE A 22 -26.14 16.13 -19.48
N GLY A 23 -27.20 16.59 -20.14
CA GLY A 23 -27.09 17.40 -21.37
C GLY A 23 -26.47 18.78 -21.11
N LEU A 24 -26.78 19.40 -19.95
CA LEU A 24 -26.22 20.68 -19.55
C LEU A 24 -24.72 20.57 -19.21
N ALA A 25 -24.31 19.48 -18.54
CA ALA A 25 -22.92 19.20 -18.21
C ALA A 25 -22.06 18.96 -19.47
N ALA A 26 -22.61 18.27 -20.47
CA ALA A 26 -21.92 18.07 -21.75
C ALA A 26 -21.87 19.35 -22.60
N GLY A 27 -22.90 20.20 -22.55
CA GLY A 27 -22.96 21.46 -23.29
C GLY A 27 -22.02 22.53 -22.73
N VAL A 28 -21.86 22.62 -21.40
CA VAL A 28 -20.93 23.55 -20.76
C VAL A 28 -19.47 23.16 -21.02
N GLY A 29 -19.18 21.85 -21.11
CA GLY A 29 -17.85 21.35 -21.48
C GLY A 29 -17.44 21.73 -22.91
N ALA A 30 -18.38 21.70 -23.87
CA ALA A 30 -18.12 22.05 -25.28
C ALA A 30 -18.04 23.56 -25.53
N ALA A 31 -18.83 24.37 -24.83
CA ALA A 31 -18.80 25.84 -24.94
C ALA A 31 -17.58 26.46 -24.23
N GLY A 32 -17.09 25.86 -23.13
CA GLY A 32 -15.85 26.25 -22.46
C GLY A 32 -14.60 26.06 -23.30
N LEU A 33 -14.60 25.14 -24.24
CA LEU A 33 -13.49 24.88 -25.16
C LEU A 33 -13.41 25.93 -26.31
N ALA A 34 -14.50 26.66 -26.61
CA ALA A 34 -14.54 27.60 -27.71
C ALA A 34 -14.20 29.06 -27.31
N LEU A 35 -14.31 29.44 -26.04
CA LEU A 35 -14.08 30.80 -25.57
C LEU A 35 -12.82 30.98 -24.69
N GLY A 36 -12.14 29.86 -24.34
CA GLY A 36 -10.92 29.86 -23.55
C GLY A 36 -9.61 29.70 -24.32
N ALA A 37 -9.60 29.93 -25.62
CA ALA A 37 -8.46 29.62 -26.51
C ALA A 37 -7.25 30.57 -26.40
N GLY A 38 -7.18 31.45 -25.43
CA GLY A 38 -6.11 32.45 -25.35
C GLY A 38 -5.13 32.35 -24.16
N ALA A 39 -5.55 31.87 -22.99
CA ALA A 39 -4.66 31.79 -21.81
C ALA A 39 -4.97 30.64 -20.84
N GLY A 40 -6.16 30.06 -20.85
CA GLY A 40 -6.56 28.98 -19.96
C GLY A 40 -6.11 27.58 -20.42
N SER A 41 -5.93 27.38 -21.74
CA SER A 41 -5.57 26.10 -22.32
C SER A 41 -4.12 25.67 -22.04
N ALA A 42 -3.20 26.65 -21.94
CA ALA A 42 -1.79 26.34 -21.63
C ALA A 42 -1.62 25.87 -20.17
N ALA A 43 -2.35 26.50 -19.23
CA ALA A 43 -2.31 26.12 -17.81
C ALA A 43 -3.01 24.75 -17.58
N GLY A 44 -4.16 24.52 -18.18
CA GLY A 44 -4.88 23.23 -18.07
C GLY A 44 -4.13 22.05 -18.69
N VAL A 45 -3.48 22.28 -19.85
CA VAL A 45 -2.63 21.28 -20.50
C VAL A 45 -1.33 21.07 -19.73
N ALA A 46 -0.76 22.13 -19.13
CA ALA A 46 0.44 22.00 -18.28
C ALA A 46 0.11 21.23 -16.99
N ILE A 47 -1.01 21.52 -16.32
CA ILE A 47 -1.47 20.79 -15.13
C ILE A 47 -1.80 19.32 -15.47
N GLY A 48 -2.45 19.06 -16.59
CA GLY A 48 -2.73 17.68 -17.05
C GLY A 48 -1.46 16.92 -17.41
N ARG A 49 -0.45 17.57 -18.01
CA ARG A 49 0.84 16.97 -18.32
C ARG A 49 1.71 16.77 -17.09
N SER A 50 1.68 17.68 -16.10
CA SER A 50 2.39 17.49 -14.84
C SER A 50 1.79 16.36 -14.02
N ARG A 51 0.46 16.22 -13.96
CA ARG A 51 -0.21 15.08 -13.33
C ARG A 51 0.11 13.75 -14.04
N ALA A 52 0.01 13.69 -15.33
CA ALA A 52 0.38 12.48 -16.09
C ALA A 52 1.87 12.11 -15.96
N ALA A 53 2.75 13.12 -15.82
CA ALA A 53 4.17 12.89 -15.55
C ALA A 53 4.43 12.49 -14.09
N GLU A 54 3.68 13.02 -13.13
CA GLU A 54 3.70 12.57 -11.73
C GLU A 54 3.14 11.16 -11.56
N GLU A 55 2.04 10.83 -12.25
CA GLU A 55 1.46 9.48 -12.29
C GLU A 55 2.41 8.48 -12.98
N ALA A 56 3.11 8.86 -14.04
CA ALA A 56 4.15 8.05 -14.66
C ALA A 56 5.41 7.93 -13.79
N ALA A 57 5.72 8.93 -12.97
CA ALA A 57 6.82 8.91 -12.00
C ALA A 57 6.49 8.08 -10.74
N SER A 58 5.24 7.66 -10.56
CA SER A 58 4.76 6.89 -9.40
C SER A 58 4.84 5.38 -9.58
N VAL A 59 5.65 4.87 -10.50
CA VAL A 59 5.87 3.44 -10.71
C VAL A 59 7.22 3.03 -10.11
N TYR A 60 7.19 2.10 -9.16
CA TYR A 60 8.40 1.50 -8.59
C TYR A 60 8.56 0.08 -9.11
N PRO A 61 9.75 -0.29 -9.67
CA PRO A 61 9.98 -1.64 -10.14
C PRO A 61 10.00 -2.61 -8.94
N PHE A 62 9.31 -3.75 -9.10
CA PHE A 62 9.29 -4.81 -8.09
C PHE A 62 10.67 -5.46 -7.90
N THR A 63 11.40 -5.65 -9.01
CA THR A 63 12.74 -6.25 -9.00
C THR A 63 13.83 -5.20 -8.99
N GLY A 64 14.91 -5.45 -8.24
CA GLY A 64 16.04 -4.55 -8.14
C GLY A 64 17.14 -5.11 -7.24
N ARG A 65 18.16 -4.31 -6.96
CA ARG A 65 19.20 -4.68 -5.99
C ARG A 65 18.61 -4.86 -4.58
N HIS A 66 17.65 -4.04 -4.24
CA HIS A 66 16.92 -4.04 -2.98
C HIS A 66 15.41 -4.06 -3.27
N GLN A 67 14.61 -4.62 -2.37
CA GLN A 67 13.16 -4.53 -2.50
C GLN A 67 12.71 -3.07 -2.36
N ALA A 68 11.80 -2.64 -3.23
CA ALA A 68 11.10 -1.39 -3.07
C ALA A 68 10.22 -1.40 -1.80
N GLY A 69 9.98 -0.23 -1.20
CA GLY A 69 9.23 -0.09 0.05
C GLY A 69 10.10 0.01 1.31
N ILE A 70 11.44 -0.15 1.20
CA ILE A 70 12.38 -0.02 2.34
C ILE A 70 12.95 1.39 2.41
N THR A 71 13.58 1.86 1.33
CA THR A 71 14.13 3.23 1.21
C THR A 71 13.39 4.10 0.20
N THR A 72 12.29 3.59 -0.34
CA THR A 72 11.40 4.34 -1.23
C THR A 72 10.81 5.54 -0.47
N PRO A 73 10.63 6.71 -1.12
CA PRO A 73 9.89 7.81 -0.51
C PRO A 73 8.54 7.35 0.02
N MET A 74 8.19 7.81 1.22
CA MET A 74 7.01 7.32 1.92
C MET A 74 5.73 7.67 1.17
N GLN A 75 4.93 6.66 0.90
CA GLN A 75 3.57 6.78 0.35
C GLN A 75 2.57 7.14 1.45
N ASP A 76 1.36 7.57 1.05
CA ASP A 76 0.34 8.06 1.98
C ASP A 76 -0.37 6.94 2.75
N HIS A 77 -0.41 5.71 2.22
CA HIS A 77 -1.13 4.58 2.79
C HIS A 77 -0.28 3.33 2.87
N LEU A 78 -0.51 2.57 3.93
CA LEU A 78 0.10 1.28 4.21
C LEU A 78 -0.99 0.23 4.42
N HIS A 79 -0.83 -0.95 3.86
CA HIS A 79 -1.49 -2.17 4.30
C HIS A 79 -0.44 -3.23 4.60
N PHE A 80 -0.19 -3.48 5.87
CA PHE A 80 0.71 -4.53 6.32
C PHE A 80 -0.10 -5.79 6.64
N ALA A 81 0.39 -6.96 6.23
CA ALA A 81 -0.27 -8.23 6.48
C ALA A 81 0.74 -9.31 6.86
N ALA A 82 0.42 -10.11 7.87
CA ALA A 82 1.18 -11.28 8.28
C ALA A 82 0.40 -12.56 8.00
N PHE A 83 1.10 -13.60 7.61
CA PHE A 83 0.51 -14.87 7.20
C PHE A 83 1.16 -16.04 7.94
N ASP A 84 0.34 -17.05 8.24
CA ASP A 84 0.81 -18.35 8.68
C ASP A 84 0.70 -19.35 7.53
N MET A 85 1.74 -20.13 7.30
CA MET A 85 1.66 -21.29 6.41
C MET A 85 0.71 -22.34 7.00
N MET A 86 -0.14 -22.92 6.16
CA MET A 86 -1.10 -23.91 6.62
C MET A 86 -0.40 -25.20 7.05
N ALA A 87 -1.00 -25.90 7.99
CA ALA A 87 -0.52 -27.22 8.40
C ALA A 87 -0.55 -28.19 7.21
N GLY A 88 0.52 -28.98 7.06
CA GLY A 88 0.64 -29.96 5.98
C GLY A 88 1.13 -29.41 4.63
N THR A 89 1.41 -28.10 4.53
CA THR A 89 2.05 -27.54 3.34
C THR A 89 3.50 -28.02 3.22
N SER A 90 3.90 -28.32 2.00
CA SER A 90 5.24 -28.76 1.64
C SER A 90 6.17 -27.57 1.35
N ARG A 91 7.44 -27.86 1.16
CA ARG A 91 8.42 -26.87 0.67
C ARG A 91 8.10 -26.41 -0.76
N GLU A 92 7.58 -27.30 -1.58
CA GLU A 92 7.14 -27.01 -2.95
C GLU A 92 5.94 -26.06 -2.94
N ASP A 93 5.00 -26.21 -1.99
CA ASP A 93 3.88 -25.29 -1.79
C ASP A 93 4.37 -23.90 -1.40
N LEU A 94 5.33 -23.79 -0.49
CA LEU A 94 5.96 -22.53 -0.14
C LEU A 94 6.64 -21.88 -1.36
N GLN A 95 7.41 -22.66 -2.12
CA GLN A 95 8.11 -22.17 -3.30
C GLN A 95 7.11 -21.68 -4.36
N SER A 96 6.07 -22.43 -4.65
CA SER A 96 5.05 -22.05 -5.62
C SER A 96 4.28 -20.80 -5.17
N LEU A 97 3.97 -20.69 -3.87
CA LEU A 97 3.34 -19.48 -3.30
C LEU A 97 4.20 -18.23 -3.54
N LEU A 98 5.50 -18.31 -3.25
CA LEU A 98 6.40 -17.17 -3.42
C LEU A 98 6.60 -16.80 -4.90
N GLN A 99 6.57 -17.79 -5.81
CA GLN A 99 6.58 -17.54 -7.25
C GLN A 99 5.33 -16.81 -7.72
N ASP A 100 4.14 -17.30 -7.32
CA ASP A 100 2.85 -16.69 -7.67
C ASP A 100 2.74 -15.26 -7.09
N TRP A 101 3.15 -15.06 -5.86
CA TRP A 101 3.20 -13.72 -5.24
C TRP A 101 4.15 -12.78 -5.96
N SER A 102 5.34 -13.26 -6.33
CA SER A 102 6.31 -12.45 -7.06
C SER A 102 5.80 -12.05 -8.44
N TYR A 103 5.14 -12.96 -9.14
CA TYR A 103 4.52 -12.68 -10.43
C TYR A 103 3.42 -11.62 -10.31
N ALA A 104 2.48 -11.81 -9.38
CA ALA A 104 1.38 -10.88 -9.15
C ALA A 104 1.89 -9.50 -8.69
N ALA A 105 2.85 -9.45 -7.76
CA ALA A 105 3.43 -8.21 -7.26
C ALA A 105 4.14 -7.42 -8.37
N ALA A 106 4.92 -8.10 -9.21
CA ALA A 106 5.61 -7.46 -10.35
C ALA A 106 4.63 -6.80 -11.32
N ARG A 107 3.42 -7.34 -11.47
CA ARG A 107 2.37 -6.76 -12.30
C ARG A 107 1.67 -5.59 -11.60
N MET A 108 1.22 -5.80 -10.36
CA MET A 108 0.48 -4.78 -9.60
C MET A 108 1.30 -3.51 -9.38
N THR A 109 2.61 -3.61 -9.13
CA THR A 109 3.49 -2.43 -9.01
C THR A 109 3.61 -1.61 -10.30
N GLN A 110 3.21 -2.17 -11.44
CA GLN A 110 3.10 -1.48 -12.72
C GLN A 110 1.68 -0.96 -13.02
N GLY A 111 0.73 -1.09 -12.09
CA GLY A 111 -0.67 -0.74 -12.30
C GLY A 111 -1.42 -1.73 -13.19
N LEU A 112 -0.94 -2.97 -13.28
CA LEU A 112 -1.57 -4.04 -14.05
C LEU A 112 -2.31 -4.99 -13.10
N ASP A 113 -3.35 -5.66 -13.61
CA ASP A 113 -4.04 -6.74 -12.92
C ASP A 113 -3.06 -7.86 -12.52
N VAL A 114 -3.39 -8.65 -11.50
CA VAL A 114 -2.51 -9.71 -10.96
C VAL A 114 -2.11 -10.78 -11.97
N SER A 115 -2.91 -10.96 -13.02
CA SER A 115 -2.64 -11.90 -14.11
C SER A 115 -2.92 -11.27 -15.47
N ALA A 116 -2.58 -11.98 -16.55
CA ALA A 116 -2.93 -11.57 -17.91
C ALA A 116 -4.45 -11.62 -18.18
N THR A 117 -5.17 -12.48 -17.46
CA THR A 117 -6.63 -12.62 -17.54
C THR A 117 -7.35 -11.50 -16.81
N GLY A 118 -6.83 -11.10 -15.64
CA GLY A 118 -7.29 -9.94 -14.87
C GLY A 118 -8.69 -10.09 -14.27
N ALA A 119 -9.31 -8.91 -14.01
CA ALA A 119 -10.60 -8.82 -13.33
C ALA A 119 -11.79 -9.10 -14.27
N VAL A 120 -11.64 -8.91 -15.57
CA VAL A 120 -12.75 -8.98 -16.56
C VAL A 120 -12.59 -10.07 -17.59
N GLY A 121 -11.46 -10.76 -17.59
CA GLY A 121 -11.18 -11.88 -18.49
C GLY A 121 -11.53 -13.23 -17.86
N GLY A 122 -11.32 -14.30 -18.64
CA GLY A 122 -11.52 -15.67 -18.19
C GLY A 122 -12.89 -16.25 -18.50
N SER A 123 -13.16 -17.43 -17.95
CA SER A 123 -14.45 -18.11 -18.12
C SER A 123 -15.54 -17.42 -17.32
N PRO A 124 -16.73 -17.19 -17.88
CA PRO A 124 -17.89 -16.67 -17.12
C PRO A 124 -18.31 -17.56 -15.95
N GLU A 125 -17.91 -18.84 -15.94
CA GLU A 125 -18.26 -19.83 -14.91
C GLU A 125 -17.20 -19.93 -13.81
N ALA A 126 -16.06 -19.24 -13.97
CA ALA A 126 -14.98 -19.21 -12.97
C ALA A 126 -14.86 -17.83 -12.33
N PRO A 127 -14.47 -17.74 -11.05
CA PRO A 127 -14.14 -16.47 -10.44
C PRO A 127 -12.99 -15.79 -11.23
N PRO A 128 -13.03 -14.46 -11.43
CA PRO A 128 -11.94 -13.74 -12.10
C PRO A 128 -10.62 -13.90 -11.33
N ASP A 129 -9.50 -13.81 -12.04
CA ASP A 129 -8.18 -13.93 -11.44
C ASP A 129 -7.86 -12.76 -10.51
N ASP A 130 -8.35 -11.58 -10.83
CA ASP A 130 -8.19 -10.35 -10.06
C ASP A 130 -9.50 -9.96 -9.36
N THR A 131 -9.41 -9.39 -8.17
CA THR A 131 -10.58 -8.95 -7.38
C THR A 131 -11.18 -7.62 -7.86
N GLY A 132 -10.47 -6.88 -8.72
CA GLY A 132 -10.97 -5.75 -9.52
C GLY A 132 -11.08 -4.41 -8.80
N GLU A 133 -10.68 -4.30 -7.52
CA GLU A 133 -10.84 -3.02 -6.78
C GLU A 133 -10.01 -1.89 -7.38
N ALA A 134 -8.86 -2.21 -7.96
CA ALA A 134 -7.97 -1.22 -8.58
C ALA A 134 -8.16 -1.10 -10.10
N LEU A 135 -9.20 -1.72 -10.67
CA LEU A 135 -9.45 -1.66 -12.11
C LEU A 135 -9.60 -0.20 -12.58
N GLY A 136 -8.72 0.21 -13.51
CA GLY A 136 -8.68 1.58 -14.03
C GLY A 136 -7.96 2.60 -13.15
N LEU A 137 -7.43 2.19 -12.00
CA LEU A 137 -6.53 3.03 -11.21
C LEU A 137 -5.08 2.91 -11.72
N PRO A 138 -4.28 3.97 -11.63
CA PRO A 138 -2.83 3.90 -11.91
C PRO A 138 -2.11 3.11 -10.83
N ALA A 139 -0.81 2.86 -11.02
CA ALA A 139 0.05 2.17 -10.05
C ALA A 139 0.13 2.88 -8.68
N SER A 140 -0.12 4.19 -8.63
CA SER A 140 -0.18 5.02 -7.42
C SER A 140 1.04 4.86 -6.50
N GLY A 141 2.22 4.70 -7.10
CA GLY A 141 3.45 4.48 -6.36
C GLY A 141 3.48 3.19 -5.56
N LEU A 142 2.70 2.16 -5.94
CA LEU A 142 2.62 0.91 -5.21
C LEU A 142 3.99 0.25 -5.07
N THR A 143 4.37 -0.05 -3.83
CA THR A 143 5.46 -0.94 -3.48
C THR A 143 4.92 -2.15 -2.74
N ILE A 144 5.47 -3.33 -3.03
CA ILE A 144 5.16 -4.57 -2.35
C ILE A 144 6.47 -5.18 -1.87
N THR A 145 6.64 -5.23 -0.55
CA THR A 145 7.83 -5.79 0.10
C THR A 145 7.45 -7.09 0.79
N PHE A 146 8.16 -8.17 0.50
CA PHE A 146 7.98 -9.46 1.16
C PHE A 146 8.99 -9.65 2.27
N GLY A 147 8.53 -10.23 3.37
CA GLY A 147 9.37 -10.60 4.49
C GLY A 147 9.04 -11.98 5.04
N VAL A 148 9.98 -12.54 5.79
CA VAL A 148 9.86 -13.85 6.43
C VAL A 148 10.05 -13.71 7.93
N GLY A 149 9.23 -14.41 8.70
CA GLY A 149 9.34 -14.47 10.14
C GLY A 149 10.18 -15.64 10.63
N PRO A 150 10.62 -15.63 11.89
CA PRO A 150 11.46 -16.69 12.44
C PRO A 150 10.76 -18.06 12.45
N THR A 151 9.43 -18.10 12.56
CA THR A 151 8.63 -19.32 12.60
C THR A 151 8.55 -20.05 11.26
N LEU A 152 8.89 -19.41 10.15
CA LEU A 152 9.06 -20.06 8.84
C LEU A 152 10.22 -21.07 8.88
N PHE A 153 11.30 -20.74 9.59
CA PHE A 153 12.51 -21.58 9.68
C PHE A 153 12.37 -22.66 10.73
N THR A 154 11.83 -22.31 11.88
CA THR A 154 11.63 -23.23 12.99
C THR A 154 10.41 -22.78 13.78
N THR A 155 9.41 -23.63 13.90
CA THR A 155 8.21 -23.35 14.70
C THR A 155 8.55 -23.21 16.18
N ASP A 156 7.63 -22.69 16.98
CA ASP A 156 7.84 -22.48 18.43
C ASP A 156 8.11 -23.80 19.18
N ASP A 157 7.68 -24.96 18.65
CA ASP A 157 7.97 -26.30 19.19
C ASP A 157 9.30 -26.90 18.68
N GLY A 158 10.06 -26.16 17.88
CA GLY A 158 11.36 -26.58 17.35
C GLY A 158 11.31 -27.36 16.03
N THR A 159 10.14 -27.52 15.41
CA THR A 159 10.00 -28.27 14.15
C THR A 159 10.49 -27.45 12.95
N ASP A 160 11.38 -28.01 12.14
CA ASP A 160 11.77 -27.50 10.81
C ASP A 160 10.85 -28.10 9.74
N ARG A 161 9.78 -27.39 9.40
CA ARG A 161 8.76 -27.87 8.44
C ARG A 161 9.26 -27.94 6.99
N TYR A 162 10.25 -27.12 6.64
CA TYR A 162 10.67 -26.89 5.25
C TYR A 162 12.14 -27.21 4.98
N GLY A 163 12.88 -27.71 5.97
CA GLY A 163 14.32 -27.93 5.85
C GLY A 163 15.10 -26.62 5.75
N LEU A 164 14.62 -25.56 6.42
CA LEU A 164 15.17 -24.21 6.35
C LEU A 164 15.87 -23.76 7.64
N ALA A 165 15.85 -24.54 8.73
CA ALA A 165 16.41 -24.15 10.02
C ALA A 165 17.85 -23.67 9.92
N SER A 166 18.69 -24.36 9.14
CA SER A 166 20.10 -23.98 8.91
C SER A 166 20.29 -22.75 8.03
N ARG A 167 19.22 -22.23 7.44
CA ARG A 167 19.22 -21.03 6.58
C ARG A 167 18.67 -19.81 7.29
N ARG A 168 18.26 -19.95 8.57
CA ARG A 168 17.75 -18.80 9.34
C ARG A 168 18.87 -17.79 9.59
N PRO A 169 18.65 -16.51 9.27
CA PRO A 169 19.58 -15.44 9.59
C PRO A 169 19.80 -15.34 11.11
N ALA A 170 21.03 -15.05 11.54
CA ALA A 170 21.35 -14.93 12.96
C ALA A 170 20.59 -13.80 13.64
N GLY A 171 20.42 -12.67 12.94
CA GLY A 171 19.66 -11.51 13.41
C GLY A 171 18.15 -11.72 13.45
N LEU A 172 17.60 -12.74 12.76
CA LEU A 172 16.17 -13.06 12.78
C LEU A 172 15.83 -13.91 14.02
N ALA A 173 15.92 -13.28 15.19
CA ALA A 173 15.60 -13.88 16.48
C ALA A 173 14.25 -13.37 17.00
N LYS A 174 13.61 -14.20 17.85
CA LYS A 174 12.44 -13.74 18.61
C LYS A 174 12.88 -12.64 19.57
N LEU A 175 12.24 -11.48 19.48
CA LEU A 175 12.54 -10.39 20.39
C LEU A 175 12.12 -10.76 21.83
N PRO A 176 12.89 -10.36 22.86
CA PRO A 176 12.48 -10.54 24.23
C PRO A 176 11.27 -9.65 24.55
N ALA A 177 10.54 -9.99 25.61
CA ALA A 177 9.53 -9.09 26.15
C ALA A 177 10.21 -7.85 26.73
N PHE A 178 9.69 -6.67 26.40
CA PHE A 178 10.14 -5.40 26.97
C PHE A 178 9.23 -4.97 28.11
N LEU A 179 9.77 -4.14 29.00
CA LEU A 179 9.00 -3.59 30.11
C LEU A 179 7.79 -2.78 29.56
N GLY A 180 6.59 -3.15 30.01
CA GLY A 180 5.35 -2.50 29.59
C GLY A 180 4.75 -3.05 28.30
N ASP A 181 5.28 -4.14 27.74
CA ASP A 181 4.65 -4.85 26.64
C ASP A 181 3.33 -5.49 27.08
N ASP A 182 2.31 -5.30 26.24
CA ASP A 182 1.01 -5.96 26.33
C ASP A 182 0.67 -6.52 24.94
N LEU A 183 1.50 -7.48 24.48
CA LEU A 183 1.40 -8.02 23.12
C LEU A 183 0.26 -9.04 23.04
N ASP A 184 -0.67 -8.81 22.12
CA ASP A 184 -1.68 -9.79 21.76
C ASP A 184 -1.10 -10.81 20.76
N PRO A 185 -1.02 -12.11 21.14
CA PRO A 185 -0.50 -13.16 20.26
C PRO A 185 -1.30 -13.32 18.97
N ALA A 186 -2.59 -12.96 18.95
CA ALA A 186 -3.45 -13.08 17.78
C ALA A 186 -3.06 -12.09 16.67
N VAL A 187 -2.46 -10.95 17.03
CA VAL A 187 -2.02 -9.90 16.11
C VAL A 187 -0.50 -9.68 16.19
N SER A 188 0.23 -10.74 16.48
CA SER A 188 1.69 -10.72 16.58
C SER A 188 2.29 -11.91 15.82
N GLY A 189 3.51 -11.74 15.29
CA GLY A 189 4.24 -12.78 14.56
C GLY A 189 3.62 -13.12 13.20
N GLY A 190 4.03 -14.25 12.67
CA GLY A 190 3.65 -14.80 11.36
C GLY A 190 4.86 -15.44 10.67
N ASP A 191 4.61 -16.38 9.77
CA ASP A 191 5.66 -17.06 8.99
C ASP A 191 6.14 -16.17 7.84
N LEU A 192 5.22 -15.42 7.23
CA LEU A 192 5.47 -14.50 6.11
C LEU A 192 4.81 -13.16 6.41
N CYS A 193 5.32 -12.09 5.80
CA CYS A 193 4.64 -10.81 5.80
C CYS A 193 4.71 -10.12 4.45
N ILE A 194 3.76 -9.22 4.22
CA ILE A 194 3.68 -8.35 3.06
C ILE A 194 3.46 -6.93 3.56
N GLN A 195 4.29 -6.01 3.08
CA GLN A 195 4.07 -4.58 3.23
C GLN A 195 3.67 -4.02 1.86
N ALA A 196 2.43 -3.57 1.72
CA ALA A 196 1.96 -2.86 0.53
C ALA A 196 1.78 -1.37 0.89
N CYS A 197 2.51 -0.50 0.21
CA CYS A 197 2.38 0.94 0.37
C CYS A 197 2.01 1.58 -0.96
N ALA A 198 1.09 2.55 -0.96
CA ALA A 198 0.66 3.28 -2.14
C ALA A 198 0.15 4.69 -1.76
N ASP A 199 0.08 5.59 -2.75
CA ASP A 199 -0.54 6.90 -2.55
C ASP A 199 -2.08 6.83 -2.66
N ASP A 200 -2.63 5.71 -3.13
CA ASP A 200 -4.06 5.41 -3.11
C ASP A 200 -4.36 4.22 -2.16
N PRO A 201 -5.26 4.39 -1.16
CA PRO A 201 -5.57 3.34 -0.20
C PRO A 201 -6.22 2.11 -0.84
N GLN A 202 -6.98 2.29 -1.93
CA GLN A 202 -7.65 1.20 -2.63
C GLN A 202 -6.64 0.30 -3.34
N VAL A 203 -5.56 0.89 -3.89
CA VAL A 203 -4.46 0.15 -4.51
C VAL A 203 -3.70 -0.68 -3.47
N ALA A 204 -3.43 -0.14 -2.27
CA ALA A 204 -2.78 -0.88 -1.20
C ALA A 204 -3.66 -2.05 -0.69
N VAL A 205 -4.98 -1.83 -0.54
CA VAL A 205 -5.94 -2.87 -0.15
C VAL A 205 -6.07 -3.95 -1.22
N HIS A 206 -6.16 -3.57 -2.49
CA HIS A 206 -6.21 -4.46 -3.64
C HIS A 206 -4.99 -5.41 -3.66
N ALA A 207 -3.79 -4.88 -3.42
CA ALA A 207 -2.58 -5.70 -3.40
C ALA A 207 -2.65 -6.80 -2.33
N ILE A 208 -2.97 -6.46 -1.07
CA ILE A 208 -3.06 -7.44 0.02
C ILE A 208 -4.20 -8.43 -0.20
N ARG A 209 -5.35 -7.97 -0.69
CA ARG A 209 -6.50 -8.83 -0.94
C ARG A 209 -6.22 -9.89 -2.00
N ASN A 210 -5.60 -9.50 -3.11
CA ASN A 210 -5.22 -10.45 -4.17
C ASN A 210 -4.13 -11.41 -3.71
N LEU A 211 -3.08 -10.93 -3.03
CA LEU A 211 -2.02 -11.80 -2.51
C LEU A 211 -2.56 -12.78 -1.46
N SER A 212 -3.52 -12.35 -0.63
CA SER A 212 -4.22 -13.25 0.31
C SER A 212 -5.03 -14.32 -0.42
N ARG A 213 -5.70 -13.96 -1.51
CA ARG A 213 -6.46 -14.89 -2.34
C ARG A 213 -5.56 -15.90 -3.03
N ILE A 214 -4.42 -15.46 -3.58
CA ILE A 214 -3.40 -16.33 -4.19
C ILE A 214 -2.84 -17.32 -3.16
N ALA A 215 -2.76 -16.92 -1.89
CA ALA A 215 -2.30 -17.77 -0.81
C ALA A 215 -3.27 -18.89 -0.40
N PHE A 216 -4.52 -18.85 -0.86
CA PHE A 216 -5.54 -19.81 -0.46
C PHE A 216 -5.06 -21.27 -0.62
N GLY A 217 -5.28 -22.08 0.42
CA GLY A 217 -4.83 -23.48 0.50
C GLY A 217 -3.36 -23.69 0.89
N ARG A 218 -2.53 -22.64 0.87
CA ARG A 218 -1.09 -22.69 1.20
C ARG A 218 -0.73 -21.86 2.44
N ALA A 219 -1.27 -20.64 2.52
CA ALA A 219 -1.12 -19.78 3.70
C ALA A 219 -2.44 -19.08 4.00
N ARG A 220 -2.60 -18.63 5.24
CA ARG A 220 -3.75 -17.87 5.71
C ARG A 220 -3.30 -16.56 6.32
N LEU A 221 -4.11 -15.53 6.14
CA LEU A 221 -3.93 -14.27 6.83
C LEU A 221 -4.03 -14.50 8.34
N ARG A 222 -2.98 -14.11 9.07
CA ARG A 222 -2.95 -14.15 10.53
C ARG A 222 -3.50 -12.85 11.11
N TRP A 223 -2.96 -11.73 10.66
CA TRP A 223 -3.45 -10.40 11.02
C TRP A 223 -3.05 -9.39 9.93
N SER A 224 -3.75 -8.27 9.88
CA SER A 224 -3.35 -7.15 9.05
C SER A 224 -3.61 -5.81 9.74
N GLN A 225 -2.91 -4.79 9.29
CA GLN A 225 -3.02 -3.43 9.79
C GLN A 225 -3.01 -2.45 8.63
N LEU A 226 -4.06 -1.64 8.54
CA LEU A 226 -4.07 -0.46 7.69
C LEU A 226 -3.40 0.71 8.42
N GLY A 227 -2.66 1.51 7.67
CA GLY A 227 -2.04 2.73 8.15
C GLY A 227 -2.17 3.85 7.12
N PHE A 228 -2.09 5.08 7.58
CA PHE A 228 -2.11 6.26 6.73
C PHE A 228 -1.31 7.39 7.35
N GLY A 229 -0.97 8.37 6.52
CA GLY A 229 -0.22 9.55 6.92
C GLY A 229 1.30 9.34 6.93
N LYS A 230 2.01 10.42 6.72
CA LYS A 230 3.47 10.46 6.67
C LYS A 230 4.02 10.93 8.01
N THR A 231 4.50 10.03 8.84
CA THR A 231 5.01 10.32 10.19
C THR A 231 6.52 10.33 10.28
N SER A 232 7.24 9.96 9.22
CA SER A 232 8.69 9.92 9.18
C SER A 232 9.26 10.80 8.08
N LYS A 233 10.41 11.43 8.34
CA LYS A 233 11.18 12.16 7.35
C LYS A 233 12.08 11.17 6.60
N THR A 234 11.93 11.09 5.28
CA THR A 234 12.70 10.16 4.44
C THR A 234 13.79 10.84 3.61
N SER A 235 13.74 12.17 3.44
CA SER A 235 14.78 12.94 2.78
C SER A 235 15.08 14.25 3.51
N ALA A 236 16.26 14.83 3.30
CA ALA A 236 16.66 16.10 3.92
C ALA A 236 15.71 17.27 3.56
N ALA A 237 15.17 17.27 2.35
CA ALA A 237 14.28 18.33 1.85
C ALA A 237 12.85 18.24 2.42
N GLN A 238 12.43 17.09 2.92
CA GLN A 238 11.08 16.88 3.43
C GLN A 238 10.90 17.58 4.78
N ALA A 239 9.75 18.24 4.97
CA ALA A 239 9.38 18.77 6.28
C ALA A 239 9.20 17.62 7.30
N THR A 240 9.65 17.84 8.51
CA THR A 240 9.49 16.82 9.58
C THR A 240 8.02 16.72 9.98
N PRO A 241 7.38 15.56 9.80
CA PRO A 241 5.98 15.36 10.15
C PRO A 241 5.77 15.29 11.67
N ARG A 242 4.51 15.24 12.09
CA ARG A 242 4.14 15.07 13.49
C ARG A 242 3.29 13.81 13.65
N ASN A 243 3.49 13.11 14.76
CA ASN A 243 2.62 12.00 15.17
C ASN A 243 1.30 12.49 15.78
N LEU A 244 0.43 11.57 16.20
CA LEU A 244 -0.89 11.88 16.74
C LEU A 244 -0.85 12.62 18.09
N PHE A 245 0.27 12.62 18.80
CA PHE A 245 0.50 13.45 20.01
C PHE A 245 1.06 14.84 19.68
N GLY A 246 1.24 15.18 18.39
CA GLY A 246 1.76 16.45 17.95
C GLY A 246 3.29 16.60 18.00
N PHE A 247 4.02 15.58 18.43
CA PHE A 247 5.48 15.60 18.43
C PHE A 247 6.05 15.44 17.02
N LYS A 248 7.17 16.08 16.76
CA LYS A 248 7.97 15.81 15.56
C LYS A 248 8.45 14.37 15.60
N ASP A 249 8.21 13.64 14.52
CA ASP A 249 8.52 12.21 14.42
C ASP A 249 9.60 11.96 13.35
N GLY A 250 10.33 10.85 13.47
CA GLY A 250 11.35 10.47 12.52
C GLY A 250 12.53 11.44 12.43
N THR A 251 12.86 12.16 13.52
CA THR A 251 13.93 13.17 13.52
C THR A 251 15.35 12.59 13.54
N ALA A 252 15.48 11.32 13.93
CA ALA A 252 16.74 10.58 13.99
C ALA A 252 16.77 9.38 13.03
N ASN A 253 15.92 9.37 12.01
CA ASN A 253 15.93 8.33 11.00
C ASN A 253 17.15 8.46 10.08
N ILE A 254 17.63 7.31 9.57
CA ILE A 254 18.53 7.26 8.43
C ILE A 254 17.77 7.74 7.20
N LEU A 255 18.30 8.72 6.50
CA LEU A 255 17.67 9.28 5.31
C LEU A 255 18.00 8.45 4.06
N SER A 256 17.13 8.45 3.07
CA SER A 256 17.29 7.68 1.84
C SER A 256 18.45 8.16 0.93
N ASP A 257 18.92 9.38 1.14
CA ASP A 257 20.07 9.99 0.46
C ASP A 257 21.40 9.77 1.20
N ASP A 258 21.38 9.25 2.44
CA ASP A 258 22.56 8.85 3.18
C ASP A 258 22.96 7.40 2.82
N THR A 259 23.60 7.26 1.68
CA THR A 259 23.98 5.94 1.13
C THR A 259 24.99 5.19 1.97
N GLU A 260 25.84 5.87 2.73
CA GLU A 260 26.84 5.27 3.64
C GLU A 260 26.13 4.67 4.85
N ALA A 261 25.27 5.44 5.53
CA ALA A 261 24.51 4.94 6.66
C ALA A 261 23.53 3.83 6.26
N LEU A 262 22.93 3.89 5.05
CA LEU A 262 22.11 2.80 4.53
C LEU A 262 22.92 1.52 4.32
N ALA A 263 24.14 1.63 3.78
CA ALA A 263 25.02 0.47 3.56
C ALA A 263 25.44 -0.16 4.90
N ASP A 264 25.74 0.65 5.90
CA ASP A 264 26.27 0.19 7.19
C ASP A 264 25.20 -0.34 8.15
N HIS A 265 23.94 0.15 8.03
CA HIS A 265 22.93 -0.09 9.07
C HIS A 265 21.60 -0.65 8.55
N VAL A 266 21.32 -0.58 7.26
CA VAL A 266 20.04 -1.02 6.69
C VAL A 266 20.18 -2.26 5.84
N TRP A 267 21.18 -2.29 4.96
CA TRP A 267 21.36 -3.41 4.05
C TRP A 267 22.23 -4.51 4.64
N VAL A 268 21.74 -5.73 4.57
CA VAL A 268 22.49 -6.91 5.00
C VAL A 268 23.66 -7.14 4.07
N ALA A 269 24.89 -7.18 4.61
CA ALA A 269 26.09 -7.52 3.87
C ALA A 269 26.17 -9.04 3.62
N SER A 270 26.76 -9.43 2.49
CA SER A 270 26.89 -10.84 2.12
C SER A 270 27.84 -11.67 3.00
N ALA A 271 28.68 -11.01 3.82
CA ALA A 271 29.67 -11.68 4.67
C ALA A 271 29.10 -12.14 6.02
N ASP A 272 28.03 -11.50 6.51
CA ASP A 272 27.59 -11.66 7.89
C ASP A 272 26.33 -12.54 8.04
N GLU A 273 25.63 -12.82 6.93
CA GLU A 273 24.35 -13.52 6.92
C GLU A 273 24.23 -14.47 5.72
N PRO A 274 23.23 -15.40 5.70
CA PRO A 274 23.05 -16.29 4.57
C PRO A 274 22.92 -15.53 3.25
N ALA A 275 23.57 -16.01 2.20
CA ALA A 275 23.66 -15.35 0.90
C ALA A 275 22.30 -14.94 0.28
N TRP A 276 21.22 -15.63 0.64
CA TRP A 276 19.88 -15.31 0.15
C TRP A 276 19.32 -13.99 0.72
N LEU A 277 19.83 -13.54 1.89
CA LEU A 277 19.41 -12.28 2.53
C LEU A 277 20.30 -11.08 2.13
N ALA A 278 21.42 -11.32 1.42
CA ALA A 278 22.31 -10.24 1.01
C ALA A 278 21.56 -9.16 0.20
N GLY A 279 21.70 -7.91 0.62
CA GLY A 279 20.97 -6.78 0.06
C GLY A 279 19.52 -6.66 0.55
N GLY A 280 19.07 -7.56 1.41
CA GLY A 280 17.83 -7.43 2.17
C GLY A 280 17.99 -6.54 3.40
N SER A 281 16.98 -6.55 4.26
CA SER A 281 16.96 -5.77 5.50
C SER A 281 16.13 -6.47 6.57
N TYR A 282 16.24 -6.04 7.82
CA TYR A 282 15.39 -6.48 8.91
C TYR A 282 14.28 -5.47 9.17
N LEU A 283 13.08 -5.97 9.51
CA LEU A 283 11.94 -5.16 9.89
C LEU A 283 11.47 -5.57 11.29
N VAL A 284 11.30 -4.58 12.15
CA VAL A 284 10.56 -4.72 13.42
C VAL A 284 9.31 -3.86 13.33
N ALA A 285 8.14 -4.49 13.38
CA ALA A 285 6.86 -3.81 13.38
C ALA A 285 6.24 -3.89 14.78
N ARG A 286 5.90 -2.74 15.36
CA ARG A 286 5.22 -2.65 16.67
C ARG A 286 4.07 -1.68 16.56
N LYS A 287 2.90 -2.10 17.07
CA LYS A 287 1.73 -1.24 17.22
C LYS A 287 1.70 -0.70 18.63
N VAL A 288 1.64 0.61 18.77
CA VAL A 288 1.49 1.29 20.05
C VAL A 288 0.05 1.75 20.21
N ALA A 289 -0.65 1.30 21.25
CA ALA A 289 -1.96 1.80 21.60
C ALA A 289 -1.80 3.19 22.25
N MET A 290 -2.22 4.23 21.51
CA MET A 290 -2.10 5.62 21.96
C MET A 290 -3.33 6.02 22.75
N LEU A 291 -3.17 6.38 24.03
CA LEU A 291 -4.23 6.85 24.90
C LEU A 291 -4.50 8.35 24.67
N ILE A 292 -4.97 8.72 23.48
CA ILE A 292 -5.10 10.10 23.02
C ILE A 292 -6.01 10.92 23.92
N GLU A 293 -7.17 10.36 24.33
CA GLU A 293 -8.09 11.07 25.23
C GLU A 293 -7.44 11.42 26.58
N THR A 294 -6.66 10.50 27.14
CA THR A 294 -5.92 10.76 28.38
C THR A 294 -4.85 11.81 28.16
N TRP A 295 -4.12 11.73 27.04
CA TRP A 295 -3.12 12.70 26.64
C TRP A 295 -3.69 14.12 26.52
N ASP A 296 -4.83 14.26 25.84
CA ASP A 296 -5.48 15.56 25.60
C ASP A 296 -5.97 16.24 26.89
N ARG A 297 -6.13 15.48 27.96
CA ARG A 297 -6.55 15.99 29.29
C ARG A 297 -5.39 16.29 30.23
N VAL A 298 -4.18 15.90 29.90
CA VAL A 298 -2.98 16.18 30.71
C VAL A 298 -2.47 17.58 30.38
N ARG A 299 -2.18 18.37 31.43
CA ARG A 299 -1.61 19.72 31.34
C ARG A 299 -0.10 19.71 31.50
#